data_17b1371775641cbe6b50ed315f9f74cc
#
_entry.id   17b1371775641cbe6b50ed315f9f74cc
#
_cell.length_a   1.000
_cell.length_b   1.000
_cell.length_c   1.000
_cell.angle_alpha   90.00
_cell.angle_beta   90.00
_cell.angle_gamma   90.00
#
_symmetry.space_group_name_H-M   'P 1'
#
loop_
_entity.id
_entity.type
_entity.pdbx_description
1 polymer ?
#
loop_
_entity_poly.entity_id
_entity_poly.type
_entity_poly.pdbx_seq_one_letter_code
_entity_poly.pdbx_strand_id
1 'polypeptide(L)'
;MSKRKILKQQCKEIIQLNPTERVWQMPFFFALAVGFALSIAAYYDRMDLGLIAIIGIMAFVYTTNTPMYHRMAVTMCCSFGLCLSFLIGLCTHFFPAFSPLVVGLVAMASSILIRYYNIGAPGYFFFVFSCLLASFFPFPPKDYIFLVGLICIGGIIANITAFLYSVSVIYIFKNSPPKPVLKNGNLGFDVIFVDSIIIAFFVGFAVFLGTFLELDRSY
;
A
#
# COMPACT_ATOMS: atom_id res chain seq x y z
N MET A 1 8.55 -6.09 40.21
CA MET A 1 8.87 -4.78 39.59
C MET A 1 7.72 -3.82 39.87
N SER A 2 8.01 -2.60 40.44
CA SER A 2 6.93 -1.65 40.77
C SER A 2 6.26 -1.10 39.51
N LYS A 3 4.90 -1.07 39.47
CA LYS A 3 4.08 -0.55 38.37
C LYS A 3 4.55 0.84 37.88
N ARG A 4 5.07 1.68 38.80
CA ARG A 4 5.66 2.99 38.45
C ARG A 4 6.93 2.90 37.59
N LYS A 5 7.76 1.86 37.76
CA LYS A 5 8.95 1.66 36.89
C LYS A 5 8.57 1.27 35.47
N ILE A 6 7.57 0.39 35.32
CA ILE A 6 7.05 -0.04 34.02
C ILE A 6 6.43 1.16 33.28
N LEU A 7 5.60 1.95 33.94
CA LEU A 7 5.00 3.14 33.34
C LEU A 7 6.06 4.18 32.89
N LYS A 8 7.08 4.45 33.74
CA LYS A 8 8.17 5.34 33.34
C LYS A 8 8.99 4.81 32.16
N GLN A 9 9.20 3.51 32.09
CA GLN A 9 9.90 2.89 30.96
C GLN A 9 9.08 2.98 29.67
N GLN A 10 7.78 2.70 29.73
CA GLN A 10 6.87 2.87 28.60
C GLN A 10 6.77 4.32 28.12
N CYS A 11 6.65 5.29 29.05
CA CYS A 11 6.67 6.70 28.68
C CYS A 11 8.00 7.12 28.05
N LYS A 12 9.13 6.58 28.51
CA LYS A 12 10.44 6.85 27.93
C LYS A 12 10.57 6.26 26.52
N GLU A 13 10.04 5.07 26.29
CA GLU A 13 10.01 4.41 24.96
C GLU A 13 9.11 5.16 23.96
N ILE A 14 7.98 5.72 24.43
CA ILE A 14 7.08 6.54 23.57
C ILE A 14 7.76 7.86 23.15
N ILE A 15 8.54 8.48 24.05
CA ILE A 15 9.22 9.75 23.78
C ILE A 15 10.56 9.55 23.05
N GLN A 16 11.08 8.32 23.04
CA GLN A 16 12.36 8.02 22.41
C GLN A 16 12.20 8.08 20.89
N LEU A 17 12.73 9.14 20.28
CA LEU A 17 12.80 9.28 18.83
C LEU A 17 13.74 8.22 18.26
N ASN A 18 13.19 7.15 17.74
CA ASN A 18 13.98 6.17 17.00
C ASN A 18 14.42 6.79 15.67
N PRO A 19 15.71 6.74 15.34
CA PRO A 19 16.19 7.24 14.05
C PRO A 19 15.50 6.48 12.93
N THR A 20 14.79 7.20 12.08
CA THR A 20 14.16 6.59 10.90
C THR A 20 15.23 6.21 9.89
N GLU A 21 15.14 5.00 9.35
CA GLU A 21 16.01 4.56 8.25
C GLU A 21 15.63 5.18 6.90
N ARG A 22 14.49 5.87 6.84
CA ARG A 22 14.00 6.50 5.62
C ARG A 22 14.67 7.84 5.41
N VAL A 23 15.28 7.98 4.27
CA VAL A 23 15.94 9.22 3.86
C VAL A 23 14.90 10.28 3.53
N TRP A 24 15.11 11.53 3.94
CA TRP A 24 14.17 12.64 3.75
C TRP A 24 13.78 12.88 2.27
N GLN A 25 14.61 12.45 1.34
CA GLN A 25 14.32 12.53 -0.09
C GLN A 25 13.11 11.68 -0.51
N MET A 26 12.81 10.60 0.20
CA MET A 26 11.70 9.71 -0.14
C MET A 26 10.34 10.44 -0.12
N PRO A 27 9.94 11.14 0.97
CA PRO A 27 8.69 11.92 0.97
C PRO A 27 8.70 13.04 -0.08
N PHE A 28 9.86 13.65 -0.38
CA PHE A 28 9.95 14.67 -1.41
C PHE A 28 9.63 14.12 -2.79
N PHE A 29 10.23 13.01 -3.21
CA PHE A 29 9.93 12.38 -4.50
C PHE A 29 8.49 11.88 -4.57
N PHE A 30 7.95 11.36 -3.46
CA PHE A 30 6.55 10.97 -3.39
C PHE A 30 5.61 12.16 -3.61
N ALA A 31 5.85 13.26 -2.90
CA ALA A 31 5.05 14.48 -3.04
C ALA A 31 5.12 15.04 -4.48
N LEU A 32 6.29 14.94 -5.13
CA LEU A 32 6.48 15.37 -6.51
C LEU A 32 5.66 14.51 -7.48
N ALA A 33 5.65 13.19 -7.31
CA ALA A 33 4.84 12.28 -8.12
C ALA A 33 3.35 12.52 -7.98
N VAL A 34 2.87 12.68 -6.73
CA VAL A 34 1.47 12.99 -6.43
C VAL A 34 1.10 14.36 -6.97
N GLY A 35 1.93 15.38 -6.74
CA GLY A 35 1.72 16.74 -7.24
C GLY A 35 1.64 16.79 -8.77
N PHE A 36 2.49 16.03 -9.47
CA PHE A 36 2.45 15.91 -10.92
C PHE A 36 1.12 15.31 -11.41
N ALA A 37 0.66 14.21 -10.81
CA ALA A 37 -0.61 13.59 -11.19
C ALA A 37 -1.80 14.52 -10.93
N LEU A 38 -1.82 15.19 -9.77
CA LEU A 38 -2.88 16.15 -9.44
C LEU A 38 -2.86 17.38 -10.34
N SER A 39 -1.69 17.87 -10.72
CA SER A 39 -1.57 19.01 -11.66
C SER A 39 -2.17 18.68 -13.02
N ILE A 40 -1.94 17.47 -13.52
CA ILE A 40 -2.57 17.00 -14.77
C ILE A 40 -4.09 16.91 -14.59
N ALA A 41 -4.55 16.30 -13.49
CA ALA A 41 -5.98 16.15 -13.21
C ALA A 41 -6.69 17.52 -13.08
N ALA A 42 -6.04 18.49 -12.43
CA ALA A 42 -6.54 19.87 -12.30
C ALA A 42 -6.61 20.57 -13.65
N TYR A 43 -5.61 20.38 -14.53
CA TYR A 43 -5.61 20.96 -15.86
C TYR A 43 -6.80 20.50 -16.72
N TYR A 44 -7.26 19.26 -16.52
CA TYR A 44 -8.43 18.71 -17.21
C TYR A 44 -9.74 18.83 -16.42
N ASP A 45 -9.77 19.57 -15.30
CA ASP A 45 -10.91 19.68 -14.39
C ASP A 45 -11.48 18.32 -13.93
N ARG A 46 -10.63 17.31 -13.79
CA ARG A 46 -11.00 15.93 -13.45
C ARG A 46 -10.20 15.42 -12.24
N MET A 47 -10.35 16.11 -11.10
CA MET A 47 -9.67 15.76 -9.86
C MET A 47 -10.02 14.35 -9.35
N ASP A 48 -11.23 13.88 -9.63
CA ASP A 48 -11.71 12.53 -9.37
C ASP A 48 -10.76 11.46 -9.95
N LEU A 49 -10.34 11.66 -11.21
CA LEU A 49 -9.42 10.74 -11.88
C LEU A 49 -7.99 10.82 -11.31
N GLY A 50 -7.57 12.03 -10.93
CA GLY A 50 -6.27 12.22 -10.26
C GLY A 50 -6.17 11.44 -8.94
N LEU A 51 -7.22 11.46 -8.14
CA LEU A 51 -7.28 10.71 -6.88
C LEU A 51 -7.17 9.20 -7.08
N ILE A 52 -7.77 8.67 -8.15
CA ILE A 52 -7.66 7.24 -8.49
C ILE A 52 -6.23 6.91 -8.95
N ALA A 53 -5.62 7.76 -9.78
CA ALA A 53 -4.23 7.54 -10.21
C ALA A 53 -3.24 7.53 -9.03
N ILE A 54 -3.49 8.30 -7.97
CA ILE A 54 -2.66 8.31 -6.75
C ILE A 54 -2.59 6.93 -6.10
N ILE A 55 -3.64 6.12 -6.17
CA ILE A 55 -3.61 4.75 -5.64
C ILE A 55 -2.47 3.94 -6.28
N GLY A 56 -2.28 4.07 -7.59
CA GLY A 56 -1.15 3.47 -8.29
C GLY A 56 0.20 4.05 -7.85
N ILE A 57 0.26 5.39 -7.61
CA ILE A 57 1.48 6.07 -7.13
C ILE A 57 1.88 5.61 -5.73
N MET A 58 0.95 5.12 -4.89
CA MET A 58 1.25 4.56 -3.58
C MET A 58 2.23 3.37 -3.63
N ALA A 59 2.38 2.71 -4.78
CA ALA A 59 3.41 1.69 -4.97
C ALA A 59 4.83 2.20 -4.67
N PHE A 60 5.11 3.49 -4.87
CA PHE A 60 6.38 4.11 -4.55
C PHE A 60 6.75 3.97 -3.05
N VAL A 61 5.76 3.97 -2.15
CA VAL A 61 5.99 3.88 -0.70
C VAL A 61 6.62 2.54 -0.30
N TYR A 62 6.48 1.51 -1.15
CA TYR A 62 7.12 0.19 -0.97
C TYR A 62 8.58 0.15 -1.41
N THR A 63 9.15 1.29 -1.86
CA THR A 63 10.55 1.38 -2.24
C THR A 63 11.44 1.07 -1.04
N THR A 64 12.21 -0.02 -1.11
CA THR A 64 13.09 -0.51 -0.03
C THR A 64 14.49 0.09 -0.14
N ASN A 65 15.27 0.12 0.97
CA ASN A 65 16.66 0.56 0.94
C ASN A 65 17.62 -0.61 0.57
N THR A 66 17.36 -1.24 -0.57
CA THR A 66 18.10 -2.38 -1.11
C THR A 66 18.78 -2.01 -2.43
N PRO A 67 19.58 -2.90 -3.04
CA PRO A 67 20.16 -2.66 -4.35
C PRO A 67 19.09 -2.28 -5.39
N MET A 68 19.49 -1.43 -6.36
CA MET A 68 18.57 -0.80 -7.32
C MET A 68 17.68 -1.81 -8.05
N TYR A 69 18.23 -2.94 -8.50
CA TYR A 69 17.46 -3.97 -9.21
C TYR A 69 16.33 -4.55 -8.35
N HIS A 70 16.62 -4.85 -7.08
CA HIS A 70 15.63 -5.38 -6.15
C HIS A 70 14.57 -4.32 -5.80
N ARG A 71 14.99 -3.08 -5.59
CA ARG A 71 14.12 -1.94 -5.32
C ARG A 71 13.09 -1.75 -6.43
N MET A 72 13.55 -1.78 -7.69
CA MET A 72 12.68 -1.65 -8.85
C MET A 72 11.71 -2.83 -8.97
N ALA A 73 12.23 -4.07 -8.80
CA ALA A 73 11.38 -5.27 -8.85
C ALA A 73 10.25 -5.22 -7.80
N VAL A 74 10.57 -4.84 -6.55
CA VAL A 74 9.56 -4.71 -5.49
C VAL A 74 8.51 -3.66 -5.84
N THR A 75 8.92 -2.47 -6.32
CA THR A 75 7.98 -1.40 -6.68
C THR A 75 7.09 -1.82 -7.85
N MET A 76 7.63 -2.52 -8.86
CA MET A 76 6.85 -3.05 -9.99
C MET A 76 5.83 -4.10 -9.53
N CYS A 77 6.24 -5.07 -8.71
CA CYS A 77 5.33 -6.07 -8.15
C CYS A 77 4.23 -5.43 -7.30
N CYS A 78 4.56 -4.43 -6.47
CA CYS A 78 3.57 -3.70 -5.68
C CYS A 78 2.60 -2.90 -6.56
N SER A 79 3.08 -2.25 -7.63
CA SER A 79 2.22 -1.54 -8.60
C SER A 79 1.20 -2.49 -9.23
N PHE A 80 1.67 -3.65 -9.69
CA PHE A 80 0.80 -4.68 -10.26
C PHE A 80 -0.20 -5.21 -9.22
N GLY A 81 0.26 -5.46 -8.00
CA GLY A 81 -0.59 -5.93 -6.91
C GLY A 81 -1.68 -4.92 -6.53
N LEU A 82 -1.38 -3.61 -6.50
CA LEU A 82 -2.39 -2.56 -6.26
C LEU A 82 -3.43 -2.52 -7.38
N CYS A 83 -2.99 -2.62 -8.64
CA CYS A 83 -3.87 -2.66 -9.80
C CYS A 83 -4.80 -3.89 -9.74
N LEU A 84 -4.24 -5.07 -9.41
CA LEU A 84 -5.01 -6.30 -9.26
C LEU A 84 -6.00 -6.23 -8.09
N SER A 85 -5.58 -5.68 -6.95
CA SER A 85 -6.46 -5.49 -5.78
C SER A 85 -7.64 -4.58 -6.09
N PHE A 86 -7.41 -3.51 -6.86
CA PHE A 86 -8.47 -2.62 -7.32
C PHE A 86 -9.44 -3.33 -8.27
N LEU A 87 -8.91 -4.06 -9.24
CA LEU A 87 -9.73 -4.84 -10.18
C LEU A 87 -10.62 -5.85 -9.45
N ILE A 88 -10.05 -6.58 -8.46
CA ILE A 88 -10.81 -7.51 -7.63
C ILE A 88 -11.92 -6.79 -6.88
N GLY A 89 -11.62 -5.60 -6.32
CA GLY A 89 -12.62 -4.76 -5.66
C GLY A 89 -13.76 -4.35 -6.60
N LEU A 90 -13.47 -3.91 -7.83
CA LEU A 90 -14.51 -3.60 -8.83
C LEU A 90 -15.39 -4.83 -9.16
N CYS A 91 -14.81 -6.02 -9.18
CA CYS A 91 -15.58 -7.24 -9.44
C CYS A 91 -16.60 -7.54 -8.34
N THR A 92 -16.42 -7.05 -7.11
CA THR A 92 -17.41 -7.24 -6.02
C THR A 92 -18.75 -6.55 -6.29
N HIS A 93 -18.81 -5.56 -7.18
CA HIS A 93 -20.05 -4.91 -7.58
C HIS A 93 -21.06 -5.87 -8.25
N PHE A 94 -20.57 -6.93 -8.90
CA PHE A 94 -21.44 -7.95 -9.47
C PHE A 94 -22.07 -8.86 -8.40
N PHE A 95 -21.43 -9.00 -7.25
CA PHE A 95 -21.86 -9.84 -6.14
C PHE A 95 -21.59 -9.16 -4.80
N PRO A 96 -22.35 -8.11 -4.42
CA PRO A 96 -22.07 -7.29 -3.22
C PRO A 96 -22.03 -8.08 -1.92
N ALA A 97 -22.82 -9.15 -1.81
CA ALA A 97 -22.86 -10.00 -0.61
C ALA A 97 -21.51 -10.70 -0.32
N PHE A 98 -20.68 -10.92 -1.33
CA PHE A 98 -19.34 -11.52 -1.18
C PHE A 98 -18.24 -10.52 -0.92
N SER A 99 -18.53 -9.21 -0.95
CA SER A 99 -17.53 -8.16 -0.74
C SER A 99 -16.70 -8.36 0.55
N PRO A 100 -17.26 -8.67 1.73
CA PRO A 100 -16.48 -8.88 2.94
C PRO A 100 -15.49 -10.05 2.82
N LEU A 101 -15.92 -11.14 2.19
CA LEU A 101 -15.09 -12.32 1.97
C LEU A 101 -13.92 -11.99 1.01
N VAL A 102 -14.22 -11.32 -0.10
CA VAL A 102 -13.23 -10.97 -1.13
C VAL A 102 -12.17 -10.02 -0.56
N VAL A 103 -12.59 -8.98 0.17
CA VAL A 103 -11.66 -8.04 0.82
C VAL A 103 -10.79 -8.76 1.86
N GLY A 104 -11.37 -9.66 2.65
CA GLY A 104 -10.63 -10.51 3.60
C GLY A 104 -9.58 -11.38 2.90
N LEU A 105 -9.92 -11.99 1.76
CA LEU A 105 -8.98 -12.80 0.97
C LEU A 105 -7.84 -11.94 0.37
N VAL A 106 -8.14 -10.73 -0.11
CA VAL A 106 -7.11 -9.79 -0.58
C VAL A 106 -6.19 -9.39 0.57
N ALA A 107 -6.74 -9.15 1.77
CA ALA A 107 -5.95 -8.86 2.96
C ALA A 107 -5.03 -10.03 3.34
N MET A 108 -5.53 -11.27 3.29
CA MET A 108 -4.74 -12.47 3.54
C MET A 108 -3.60 -12.63 2.53
N ALA A 109 -3.93 -12.60 1.25
CA ALA A 109 -2.96 -12.81 0.18
C ALA A 109 -1.85 -11.74 0.21
N SER A 110 -2.22 -10.46 0.33
CA SER A 110 -1.26 -9.35 0.41
C SER A 110 -0.40 -9.43 1.70
N SER A 111 -0.99 -9.81 2.83
CA SER A 111 -0.26 -10.00 4.10
C SER A 111 0.78 -11.12 3.98
N ILE A 112 0.41 -12.28 3.41
CA ILE A 112 1.33 -13.40 3.18
C ILE A 112 2.50 -12.95 2.29
N LEU A 113 2.21 -12.34 1.14
CA LEU A 113 3.24 -11.90 0.20
C LEU A 113 4.19 -10.89 0.81
N ILE A 114 3.68 -9.85 1.45
CA ILE A 114 4.48 -8.78 2.07
C ILE A 114 5.40 -9.32 3.17
N ARG A 115 4.88 -10.21 4.02
CA ARG A 115 5.66 -10.81 5.12
C ARG A 115 6.66 -11.84 4.61
N TYR A 116 6.27 -12.67 3.63
CA TYR A 116 7.14 -13.68 3.06
C TYR A 116 8.37 -13.06 2.39
N TYR A 117 8.18 -11.98 1.64
CA TYR A 117 9.27 -11.24 1.01
C TYR A 117 9.93 -10.19 1.91
N ASN A 118 9.49 -10.09 3.18
CA ASN A 118 10.01 -9.15 4.16
C ASN A 118 10.00 -7.69 3.65
N ILE A 119 8.92 -7.33 2.95
CA ILE A 119 8.70 -5.96 2.47
C ILE A 119 8.23 -5.13 3.67
N GLY A 120 8.98 -4.08 4.00
CA GLY A 120 8.70 -3.23 5.16
C GLY A 120 7.36 -2.50 5.12
N ALA A 121 7.17 -1.57 6.06
CA ALA A 121 5.99 -0.71 6.08
C ALA A 121 5.81 0.01 4.73
N PRO A 122 4.55 0.19 4.27
CA PRO A 122 3.30 0.15 5.00
C PRO A 122 2.59 -1.22 5.07
N GLY A 123 3.23 -2.31 4.64
CA GLY A 123 2.64 -3.64 4.70
C GLY A 123 1.49 -3.81 3.71
N TYR A 124 0.48 -4.60 4.08
CA TYR A 124 -0.68 -4.93 3.22
C TYR A 124 -1.72 -3.79 3.12
N PHE A 125 -1.57 -2.71 3.88
CA PHE A 125 -2.59 -1.67 4.05
C PHE A 125 -3.09 -1.10 2.72
N PHE A 126 -2.21 -0.69 1.81
CA PHE A 126 -2.64 -0.06 0.56
C PHE A 126 -3.30 -1.04 -0.42
N PHE A 127 -2.99 -2.32 -0.36
CA PHE A 127 -3.69 -3.34 -1.17
C PHE A 127 -5.14 -3.47 -0.73
N VAL A 128 -5.37 -3.57 0.58
CA VAL A 128 -6.71 -3.62 1.17
C VAL A 128 -7.46 -2.33 0.90
N PHE A 129 -6.82 -1.17 1.09
CA PHE A 129 -7.39 0.14 0.82
C PHE A 129 -7.83 0.29 -0.64
N SER A 130 -6.98 -0.13 -1.60
CA SER A 130 -7.29 -0.13 -3.03
C SER A 130 -8.53 -0.99 -3.35
N CYS A 131 -8.60 -2.19 -2.77
CA CYS A 131 -9.73 -3.09 -2.93
C CYS A 131 -11.01 -2.53 -2.32
N LEU A 132 -10.93 -1.97 -1.10
CA LEU A 132 -12.07 -1.34 -0.40
C LEU A 132 -12.62 -0.16 -1.19
N LEU A 133 -11.75 0.73 -1.64
CA LEU A 133 -12.15 1.90 -2.40
C LEU A 133 -12.89 1.48 -3.67
N ALA A 134 -12.38 0.48 -4.39
CA ALA A 134 -13.04 -0.06 -5.56
C ALA A 134 -14.38 -0.71 -5.24
N SER A 135 -14.52 -1.39 -4.08
CA SER A 135 -15.75 -2.10 -3.69
C SER A 135 -16.87 -1.18 -3.22
N PHE A 136 -16.53 -0.03 -2.62
CA PHE A 136 -17.52 0.86 -2.02
C PHE A 136 -17.93 2.04 -2.90
N PHE A 137 -17.05 2.49 -3.80
CA PHE A 137 -17.41 3.57 -4.71
C PHE A 137 -18.31 3.08 -5.85
N PRO A 138 -19.42 3.79 -6.13
CA PRO A 138 -20.39 3.41 -7.15
C PRO A 138 -19.89 3.74 -8.57
N PHE A 139 -18.86 3.04 -9.02
CA PHE A 139 -18.34 3.21 -10.38
C PHE A 139 -19.25 2.50 -11.39
N PRO A 140 -19.57 3.14 -12.52
CA PRO A 140 -20.33 2.49 -13.59
C PRO A 140 -19.48 1.41 -14.27
N PRO A 141 -20.04 0.21 -14.59
CA PRO A 141 -19.28 -0.90 -15.17
C PRO A 141 -18.54 -0.58 -16.47
N LYS A 142 -19.07 0.36 -17.26
CA LYS A 142 -18.45 0.83 -18.50
C LYS A 142 -17.07 1.47 -18.30
N ASP A 143 -16.80 2.01 -17.11
CA ASP A 143 -15.57 2.74 -16.80
C ASP A 143 -14.51 1.87 -16.12
N TYR A 144 -14.81 0.60 -15.77
CA TYR A 144 -13.89 -0.27 -15.02
C TYR A 144 -12.52 -0.40 -15.68
N ILE A 145 -12.48 -0.65 -16.99
CA ILE A 145 -11.21 -0.79 -17.73
C ILE A 145 -10.42 0.51 -17.71
N PHE A 146 -11.11 1.64 -17.85
CA PHE A 146 -10.50 2.96 -17.80
C PHE A 146 -9.92 3.26 -16.41
N LEU A 147 -10.65 2.96 -15.33
CA LEU A 147 -10.21 3.18 -13.95
C LEU A 147 -8.98 2.32 -13.61
N VAL A 148 -9.01 1.05 -14.01
CA VAL A 148 -7.85 0.14 -13.86
C VAL A 148 -6.65 0.67 -14.64
N GLY A 149 -6.86 1.14 -15.87
CA GLY A 149 -5.83 1.78 -16.69
C GLY A 149 -5.21 3.00 -16.01
N LEU A 150 -6.02 3.79 -15.31
CA LEU A 150 -5.57 4.98 -14.60
C LEU A 150 -4.65 4.63 -13.42
N ILE A 151 -4.96 3.56 -12.68
CA ILE A 151 -4.08 3.02 -11.62
C ILE A 151 -2.79 2.47 -12.22
N CYS A 152 -2.85 1.80 -13.37
CA CYS A 152 -1.65 1.35 -14.09
C CYS A 152 -0.75 2.54 -14.46
N ILE A 153 -1.32 3.64 -14.95
CA ILE A 153 -0.57 4.87 -15.24
C ILE A 153 0.07 5.41 -13.95
N GLY A 154 -0.68 5.47 -12.85
CA GLY A 154 -0.13 5.81 -11.53
C GLY A 154 1.03 4.92 -11.11
N GLY A 155 0.91 3.60 -11.34
CA GLY A 155 1.98 2.63 -11.11
C GLY A 155 3.22 2.88 -11.98
N ILE A 156 3.04 3.25 -13.24
CA ILE A 156 4.16 3.65 -14.12
C ILE A 156 4.86 4.89 -13.56
N ILE A 157 4.11 5.91 -13.16
CA ILE A 157 4.65 7.12 -12.52
C ILE A 157 5.42 6.75 -11.25
N ALA A 158 4.89 5.85 -10.41
CA ALA A 158 5.57 5.36 -9.22
C ALA A 158 6.92 4.69 -9.54
N ASN A 159 6.97 3.86 -10.59
CA ASN A 159 8.19 3.18 -11.01
C ASN A 159 9.24 4.15 -11.57
N ILE A 160 8.82 5.12 -12.39
CA ILE A 160 9.71 6.18 -12.88
C ILE A 160 10.25 7.00 -11.70
N THR A 161 9.40 7.38 -10.77
CA THR A 161 9.80 8.12 -9.57
C THR A 161 10.74 7.31 -8.69
N ALA A 162 10.50 6.01 -8.51
CA ALA A 162 11.39 5.11 -7.77
C ALA A 162 12.77 4.99 -8.43
N PHE A 163 12.82 4.98 -9.75
CA PHE A 163 14.06 5.00 -10.50
C PHE A 163 14.83 6.30 -10.28
N LEU A 164 14.18 7.46 -10.47
CA LEU A 164 14.79 8.77 -10.26
C LEU A 164 15.26 8.96 -8.82
N TYR A 165 14.46 8.56 -7.85
CA TYR A 165 14.83 8.53 -6.44
C TYR A 165 16.07 7.66 -6.20
N SER A 166 16.11 6.46 -6.78
CA SER A 166 17.22 5.52 -6.60
C SER A 166 18.52 6.07 -7.17
N VAL A 167 18.47 6.67 -8.37
CA VAL A 167 19.62 7.34 -9.00
C VAL A 167 20.08 8.51 -8.13
N SER A 168 19.15 9.34 -7.65
CA SER A 168 19.49 10.49 -6.82
C SER A 168 20.17 10.08 -5.51
N VAL A 169 19.64 9.08 -4.80
CA VAL A 169 20.18 8.64 -3.51
C VAL A 169 21.54 7.95 -3.65
N ILE A 170 21.75 7.14 -4.69
CA ILE A 170 22.96 6.36 -4.87
C ILE A 170 24.10 7.22 -5.47
N TYR A 171 23.80 7.99 -6.51
CA TYR A 171 24.83 8.67 -7.29
C TYR A 171 25.03 10.14 -6.90
N ILE A 172 23.96 10.87 -6.54
CA ILE A 172 24.05 12.30 -6.24
C ILE A 172 24.35 12.52 -4.76
N PHE A 173 23.55 11.95 -3.88
CA PHE A 173 23.70 12.18 -2.44
C PHE A 173 24.67 11.21 -1.76
N LYS A 174 25.09 10.13 -2.45
CA LYS A 174 26.03 9.12 -1.93
C LYS A 174 25.68 8.70 -0.49
N ASN A 175 24.39 8.61 -0.20
CA ASN A 175 23.91 8.16 1.10
C ASN A 175 24.33 6.70 1.33
N SER A 176 24.19 6.22 2.57
CA SER A 176 24.61 4.90 3.03
C SER A 176 24.47 3.79 1.98
N PRO A 177 25.43 2.88 1.87
CA PRO A 177 25.39 1.80 0.89
C PRO A 177 24.08 1.01 1.04
N PRO A 178 23.50 0.53 -0.08
CA PRO A 178 22.26 -0.22 -0.03
C PRO A 178 22.42 -1.46 0.85
N LYS A 179 21.43 -1.70 1.72
CA LYS A 179 21.43 -2.89 2.61
C LYS A 179 21.34 -4.15 1.75
N PRO A 180 22.03 -5.23 2.14
CA PRO A 180 21.88 -6.51 1.45
C PRO A 180 20.42 -6.97 1.53
N VAL A 181 19.96 -7.64 0.48
CA VAL A 181 18.63 -8.26 0.47
C VAL A 181 18.60 -9.34 1.55
N LEU A 182 17.78 -9.16 2.57
CA LEU A 182 17.58 -10.18 3.59
C LEU A 182 16.94 -11.40 2.93
N LYS A 183 17.63 -12.53 2.95
CA LYS A 183 17.02 -13.81 2.62
C LYS A 183 15.90 -14.09 3.62
N ASN A 184 14.76 -14.54 3.11
CA ASN A 184 13.50 -14.88 3.78
C ASN A 184 13.57 -14.86 5.31
N GLY A 185 12.72 -14.01 5.91
CA GLY A 185 12.74 -13.77 7.35
C GLY A 185 12.68 -15.06 8.18
N ASN A 186 13.23 -15.00 9.39
CA ASN A 186 13.28 -16.08 10.36
C ASN A 186 11.90 -16.53 10.90
N LEU A 187 10.81 -15.96 10.40
CA LEU A 187 9.45 -16.38 10.76
C LEU A 187 9.08 -17.61 9.93
N GLY A 188 8.75 -18.71 10.60
CA GLY A 188 8.22 -19.90 9.95
C GLY A 188 6.98 -19.53 9.12
N PHE A 189 6.81 -20.18 7.97
CA PHE A 189 5.64 -19.97 7.10
C PHE A 189 4.32 -20.12 7.86
N ASP A 190 4.25 -21.07 8.80
CA ASP A 190 3.08 -21.34 9.63
C ASP A 190 2.64 -20.12 10.43
N VAL A 191 3.59 -19.36 11.00
CA VAL A 191 3.30 -18.14 11.77
C VAL A 191 2.76 -17.05 10.85
N ILE A 192 3.38 -16.86 9.66
CA ILE A 192 2.92 -15.88 8.67
C ILE A 192 1.50 -16.20 8.22
N PHE A 193 1.22 -17.48 8.00
CA PHE A 193 -0.09 -17.96 7.54
C PHE A 193 -1.18 -17.72 8.58
N VAL A 194 -0.94 -18.13 9.85
CA VAL A 194 -1.91 -17.93 10.94
C VAL A 194 -2.19 -16.45 11.17
N ASP A 195 -1.16 -15.61 11.23
CA ASP A 195 -1.34 -14.15 11.35
C ASP A 195 -2.15 -13.55 10.20
N SER A 196 -1.93 -14.05 8.98
CA SER A 196 -2.64 -13.55 7.80
C SER A 196 -4.10 -13.97 7.79
N ILE A 197 -4.44 -15.15 8.34
CA ILE A 197 -5.84 -15.57 8.55
C ILE A 197 -6.53 -14.65 9.57
N ILE A 198 -5.84 -14.34 10.68
CA ILE A 198 -6.38 -13.43 11.70
C ILE A 198 -6.68 -12.06 11.09
N ILE A 199 -5.75 -11.51 10.30
CA ILE A 199 -5.93 -10.25 9.58
C ILE A 199 -7.14 -10.33 8.64
N ALA A 200 -7.23 -11.40 7.84
CA ALA A 200 -8.35 -11.61 6.92
C ALA A 200 -9.70 -11.63 7.62
N PHE A 201 -9.76 -12.33 8.75
CA PHE A 201 -10.97 -12.41 9.56
C PHE A 201 -11.39 -11.02 10.08
N PHE A 202 -10.50 -10.28 10.72
CA PHE A 202 -10.83 -8.97 11.26
C PHE A 202 -11.18 -7.95 10.18
N VAL A 203 -10.44 -7.94 9.06
CA VAL A 203 -10.73 -7.04 7.94
C VAL A 203 -12.08 -7.40 7.29
N GLY A 204 -12.32 -8.68 6.99
CA GLY A 204 -13.59 -9.14 6.43
C GLY A 204 -14.76 -8.89 7.37
N PHE A 205 -14.58 -9.12 8.67
CA PHE A 205 -15.59 -8.83 9.68
C PHE A 205 -15.91 -7.34 9.82
N ALA A 206 -14.90 -6.47 9.76
CA ALA A 206 -15.10 -5.02 9.77
C ALA A 206 -15.90 -4.55 8.53
N VAL A 207 -15.59 -5.09 7.35
CA VAL A 207 -16.35 -4.82 6.11
C VAL A 207 -17.78 -5.34 6.23
N PHE A 208 -17.97 -6.55 6.77
CA PHE A 208 -19.30 -7.13 7.01
C PHE A 208 -20.13 -6.25 7.94
N LEU A 209 -19.56 -5.80 9.07
CA LEU A 209 -20.26 -4.90 9.98
C LEU A 209 -20.60 -3.57 9.30
N GLY A 210 -19.70 -2.99 8.53
CA GLY A 210 -19.95 -1.76 7.78
C GLY A 210 -21.11 -1.91 6.79
N THR A 211 -21.18 -3.04 6.09
CA THR A 211 -22.29 -3.33 5.16
C THR A 211 -23.58 -3.69 5.87
N PHE A 212 -23.51 -4.42 6.99
CA PHE A 212 -24.69 -4.85 7.77
C PHE A 212 -25.37 -3.68 8.50
N LEU A 213 -24.57 -2.75 9.05
CA LEU A 213 -25.08 -1.57 9.74
C LEU A 213 -25.54 -0.46 8.78
N GLU A 214 -25.53 -0.72 7.47
CA GLU A 214 -25.86 0.28 6.44
C GLU A 214 -25.12 1.61 6.61
N LEU A 215 -23.96 1.56 7.25
CA LEU A 215 -23.12 2.70 7.42
C LEU A 215 -22.67 3.16 6.02
N ASP A 216 -23.46 4.06 5.43
CA ASP A 216 -23.13 4.81 4.25
C ASP A 216 -23.49 4.27 2.87
N ARG A 217 -24.75 4.05 2.60
CA ARG A 217 -25.27 4.10 1.22
C ARG A 217 -26.27 5.24 0.99
N SER A 218 -26.21 6.27 1.82
CA SER A 218 -27.04 7.47 1.67
C SER A 218 -26.34 8.54 0.83
N TYR A 219 -26.05 8.23 -0.44
CA TYR A 219 -25.70 9.24 -1.46
C TYR A 219 -26.52 9.01 -2.70
#